data_9a8b6c6d7a27fb72a2a2c400d90ca5a7
#
_entry.id   9a8b6c6d7a27fb72a2a2c400d90ca5a7
#
_cell.length_a   1.000
_cell.length_b   1.000
_cell.length_c   1.000
_cell.angle_alpha   90.00
_cell.angle_beta   90.00
_cell.angle_gamma   90.00
#
_symmetry.space_group_name_H-M   'P 1'
#
loop_
_entity.id
_entity.type
_entity.pdbx_description
1 polymer ?
#
loop_
_entity_poly.entity_id
_entity_poly.type
_entity_poly.pdbx_seq_one_letter_code
_entity_poly.pdbx_strand_id
1 'polypeptide(L)'
;MKRERHQDVFTERLPAKAAQDAKQLRKLAGDWLKLRRADAELSQADLAARLGLKYYTFISQVENGFSRVPTEIMGAWARELGLEQAAFARHLLMYYEPELYRLLFGAESK
;
A
#
# COMPACT_ATOMS: atom_id res chain seq x y z
N MET A 1 17.42 13.96 -2.84
CA MET A 1 17.74 12.71 -2.56
C MET A 1 16.62 11.86 -2.15
N LYS A 2 16.00 12.20 -1.10
CA LYS A 2 14.91 11.42 -0.69
C LYS A 2 13.75 11.40 -1.61
N ARG A 3 13.55 12.45 -2.34
CA ARG A 3 12.46 12.52 -3.25
C ARG A 3 12.54 11.54 -4.36
N GLU A 4 13.69 11.12 -4.74
CA GLU A 4 13.82 10.17 -5.80
C GLU A 4 13.31 8.83 -5.42
N ARG A 5 13.25 8.54 -4.15
CA ARG A 5 12.73 7.29 -3.70
C ARG A 5 11.27 7.15 -3.94
N HIS A 6 10.52 8.25 -4.02
CA HIS A 6 9.10 8.17 -4.25
C HIS A 6 8.77 7.54 -5.58
N GLN A 7 9.58 7.78 -6.58
CA GLN A 7 9.32 7.19 -7.86
C GLN A 7 9.65 5.73 -7.87
N ASP A 8 10.72 5.36 -7.20
CA ASP A 8 11.14 3.98 -7.17
C ASP A 8 10.15 3.09 -6.48
N VAL A 9 9.47 3.60 -5.44
CA VAL A 9 8.60 2.72 -4.66
C VAL A 9 7.40 2.24 -5.43
N PHE A 10 7.09 2.89 -6.55
CA PHE A 10 5.92 2.49 -7.34
C PHE A 10 6.28 1.66 -8.57
N THR A 11 7.53 1.24 -8.71
CA THR A 11 7.91 0.46 -9.87
C THR A 11 7.81 -1.04 -9.63
N GLU A 12 7.52 -1.43 -8.41
CA GLU A 12 7.42 -2.81 -8.06
C GLU A 12 6.29 -3.50 -8.81
N ARG A 13 6.50 -4.74 -9.20
CA ARG A 13 5.49 -5.48 -9.92
C ARG A 13 5.12 -6.73 -9.18
N LEU A 14 3.94 -7.25 -9.45
CA LEU A 14 3.50 -8.47 -8.80
C LEU A 14 4.25 -9.67 -9.34
N PRO A 15 4.66 -10.58 -8.47
CA PRO A 15 5.19 -11.86 -8.92
C PRO A 15 4.06 -12.63 -9.59
N ALA A 16 4.36 -13.28 -10.70
CA ALA A 16 3.35 -14.01 -11.45
C ALA A 16 2.59 -15.02 -10.60
N LYS A 17 3.33 -15.71 -9.74
CA LYS A 17 2.72 -16.70 -8.92
C LYS A 17 1.74 -16.12 -7.91
N ALA A 18 2.11 -15.01 -7.30
CA ALA A 18 1.27 -14.40 -6.28
C ALA A 18 0.01 -13.81 -6.85
N ALA A 19 0.01 -13.50 -8.14
CA ALA A 19 -1.13 -12.85 -8.74
C ALA A 19 -2.41 -13.67 -8.65
N GLN A 20 -2.30 -14.95 -8.33
CA GLN A 20 -3.48 -15.79 -8.27
C GLN A 20 -3.96 -16.08 -6.86
N ASP A 21 -3.31 -15.52 -5.86
CA ASP A 21 -3.64 -15.81 -4.46
C ASP A 21 -3.91 -14.50 -3.74
N ALA A 22 -5.18 -14.23 -3.47
CA ALA A 22 -5.58 -12.98 -2.83
C ALA A 22 -4.93 -12.78 -1.47
N LYS A 23 -4.78 -13.84 -0.71
CA LYS A 23 -4.17 -13.74 0.60
C LYS A 23 -2.71 -13.36 0.51
N GLN A 24 -2.01 -13.98 -0.42
CA GLN A 24 -0.62 -13.67 -0.65
C GLN A 24 -0.45 -12.22 -1.11
N LEU A 25 -1.34 -11.75 -1.97
CA LEU A 25 -1.25 -10.39 -2.47
C LEU A 25 -1.47 -9.38 -1.35
N ARG A 26 -2.40 -9.65 -0.43
CA ARG A 26 -2.60 -8.76 0.69
C ARG A 26 -1.38 -8.72 1.60
N LYS A 27 -0.70 -9.85 1.73
CA LYS A 27 0.51 -9.88 2.54
C LYS A 27 1.62 -9.06 1.88
N LEU A 28 1.75 -9.16 0.55
CA LEU A 28 2.73 -8.37 -0.17
C LEU A 28 2.42 -6.88 -0.05
N ALA A 29 1.14 -6.52 -0.12
CA ALA A 29 0.75 -5.13 0.06
C ALA A 29 1.13 -4.66 1.46
N GLY A 30 0.89 -5.51 2.45
CA GLY A 30 1.24 -5.17 3.83
C GLY A 30 2.71 -4.96 4.02
N ASP A 31 3.53 -5.81 3.39
CA ASP A 31 4.98 -5.67 3.47
C ASP A 31 5.43 -4.35 2.86
N TRP A 32 4.85 -4.00 1.72
CA TRP A 32 5.16 -2.75 1.05
C TRP A 32 4.79 -1.56 1.94
N LEU A 33 3.60 -1.61 2.54
CA LEU A 33 3.15 -0.54 3.41
C LEU A 33 4.05 -0.38 4.63
N LYS A 34 4.50 -1.48 5.19
CA LYS A 34 5.38 -1.43 6.33
C LYS A 34 6.69 -0.76 5.98
N LEU A 35 7.24 -1.05 4.81
CA LEU A 35 8.47 -0.42 4.37
C LEU A 35 8.27 1.08 4.14
N ARG A 36 7.14 1.46 3.56
CA ARG A 36 6.88 2.89 3.33
C ARG A 36 6.70 3.62 4.65
N ARG A 37 6.10 2.95 5.64
CA ARG A 37 5.95 3.55 6.95
C ARG A 37 7.32 3.75 7.61
N ALA A 38 8.19 2.75 7.48
CA ALA A 38 9.54 2.86 8.04
C ALA A 38 10.32 3.99 7.37
N ASP A 39 10.16 4.14 6.04
CA ASP A 39 10.81 5.23 5.32
C ASP A 39 10.34 6.58 5.84
N ALA A 40 9.09 6.66 6.27
CA ALA A 40 8.54 7.90 6.81
C ALA A 40 8.89 8.09 8.28
N GLU A 41 9.58 7.12 8.86
CA GLU A 41 10.04 7.18 10.25
C GLU A 41 8.87 7.27 11.22
N LEU A 42 7.82 6.52 10.95
CA LEU A 42 6.65 6.48 11.80
C LEU A 42 6.52 5.08 12.40
N SER A 43 6.18 5.03 13.68
CA SER A 43 5.81 3.75 14.26
C SER A 43 4.36 3.45 13.86
N GLN A 44 3.90 2.24 14.13
CA GLN A 44 2.50 1.92 13.87
C GLN A 44 1.59 2.81 14.72
N ALA A 45 1.98 3.08 15.95
CA ALA A 45 1.18 3.95 16.81
C ALA A 45 1.16 5.38 16.29
N ASP A 46 2.30 5.86 15.77
CA ASP A 46 2.35 7.20 15.20
C ASP A 46 1.39 7.32 14.03
N LEU A 47 1.43 6.34 13.14
CA LEU A 47 0.57 6.40 11.96
C LEU A 47 -0.90 6.32 12.37
N ALA A 48 -1.22 5.44 13.31
CA ALA A 48 -2.60 5.32 13.77
C ALA A 48 -3.10 6.65 14.32
N ALA A 49 -2.27 7.32 15.13
CA ALA A 49 -2.66 8.60 15.70
C ALA A 49 -2.91 9.64 14.61
N ARG A 50 -2.05 9.67 13.59
CA ARG A 50 -2.19 10.64 12.52
C ARG A 50 -3.41 10.38 11.67
N LEU A 51 -3.83 9.11 11.59
CA LEU A 51 -5.01 8.75 10.84
C LEU A 51 -6.29 8.85 11.67
N GLY A 52 -6.17 9.21 12.94
CA GLY A 52 -7.33 9.31 13.80
C GLY A 52 -7.88 7.97 14.25
N LEU A 53 -7.05 6.93 14.18
CA LEU A 53 -7.47 5.61 14.60
C LEU A 53 -7.21 5.45 16.08
N LYS A 54 -8.14 4.81 16.75
CA LYS A 54 -8.03 4.65 18.19
C LYS A 54 -6.89 3.73 18.61
N TYR A 55 -6.66 2.68 17.82
CA TYR A 55 -5.64 1.69 18.19
C TYR A 55 -4.75 1.39 17.00
N TYR A 56 -3.48 1.12 17.29
CA TYR A 56 -2.53 0.81 16.23
C TYR A 56 -2.71 -0.61 15.68
N THR A 57 -3.52 -1.42 16.38
CA THR A 57 -3.67 -2.81 15.93
C THR A 57 -4.24 -2.90 14.53
N PHE A 58 -5.03 -1.92 14.09
CA PHE A 58 -5.52 -1.95 12.73
C PHE A 58 -4.39 -1.80 11.73
N ILE A 59 -3.42 -0.95 12.04
CA ILE A 59 -2.24 -0.80 11.17
C ILE A 59 -1.52 -2.14 11.08
N SER A 60 -1.35 -2.80 12.21
CA SER A 60 -0.68 -4.08 12.25
C SER A 60 -1.41 -5.13 11.40
N GLN A 61 -2.74 -5.14 11.47
CA GLN A 61 -3.51 -6.09 10.68
C GLN A 61 -3.36 -5.85 9.19
N VAL A 62 -3.36 -4.59 8.79
CA VAL A 62 -3.17 -4.26 7.39
C VAL A 62 -1.78 -4.68 6.93
N GLU A 63 -0.77 -4.41 7.73
CA GLU A 63 0.61 -4.71 7.33
C GLU A 63 0.88 -6.21 7.35
N ASN A 64 0.10 -6.97 8.09
CA ASN A 64 0.25 -8.42 8.08
C ASN A 64 -0.64 -9.11 7.07
N GLY A 65 -1.40 -8.35 6.32
CA GLY A 65 -2.22 -8.92 5.26
C GLY A 65 -3.57 -9.44 5.70
N PHE A 66 -3.95 -9.17 6.96
CA PHE A 66 -5.25 -9.62 7.44
C PHE A 66 -6.37 -8.65 7.12
N SER A 67 -6.03 -7.42 6.78
CA SER A 67 -7.00 -6.40 6.42
C SER A 67 -6.45 -5.59 5.27
N ARG A 68 -7.32 -4.79 4.66
CA ARG A 68 -6.94 -3.91 3.55
C ARG A 68 -7.01 -2.48 4.05
N VAL A 69 -6.27 -1.59 3.40
CA VAL A 69 -6.44 -0.16 3.65
C VAL A 69 -7.82 0.21 3.13
N PRO A 70 -8.70 0.74 3.98
CA PRO A 70 -10.03 1.15 3.51
C PRO A 70 -9.90 2.28 2.50
N THR A 71 -10.71 2.22 1.46
CA THR A 71 -10.67 3.24 0.42
C THR A 71 -10.84 4.64 0.99
N GLU A 72 -11.70 4.76 1.99
CA GLU A 72 -12.02 6.07 2.56
C GLU A 72 -10.83 6.76 3.21
N ILE A 73 -9.84 6.02 3.64
CA ILE A 73 -8.67 6.64 4.28
C ILE A 73 -7.39 6.43 3.49
N MET A 74 -7.49 5.95 2.25
CA MET A 74 -6.30 5.78 1.42
C MET A 74 -5.57 7.10 1.21
N GLY A 75 -6.34 8.16 0.94
CA GLY A 75 -5.71 9.46 0.72
C GLY A 75 -4.95 9.95 1.94
N ALA A 76 -5.57 9.82 3.11
CA ALA A 76 -4.91 10.24 4.34
C ALA A 76 -3.68 9.39 4.64
N TRP A 77 -3.81 8.09 4.43
CA TRP A 77 -2.68 7.17 4.64
C TRP A 77 -1.50 7.57 3.77
N ALA A 78 -1.77 7.81 2.47
CA ALA A 78 -0.72 8.23 1.55
C ALA A 78 -0.07 9.52 2.00
N ARG A 79 -0.91 10.48 2.40
CA ARG A 79 -0.41 11.77 2.82
C ARG A 79 0.52 11.65 4.01
N GLU A 80 0.15 10.81 4.99
CA GLU A 80 0.98 10.67 6.17
C GLU A 80 2.29 9.96 5.88
N LEU A 81 2.32 9.17 4.80
CA LEU A 81 3.55 8.52 4.38
C LEU A 81 4.36 9.37 3.41
N GLY A 82 3.84 10.55 3.07
CA GLY A 82 4.55 11.43 2.13
C GLY A 82 4.48 10.96 0.70
N LEU A 83 3.44 10.21 0.34
CA LEU A 83 3.29 9.67 -1.00
C LEU A 83 2.14 10.33 -1.73
N GLU A 84 2.23 10.37 -3.05
CA GLU A 84 1.19 10.96 -3.88
C GLU A 84 -0.04 10.07 -3.83
N GLN A 85 -1.20 10.68 -3.57
CA GLN A 85 -2.39 9.91 -3.26
C GLN A 85 -2.87 9.01 -4.38
N ALA A 86 -2.88 9.51 -5.61
CA ALA A 86 -3.37 8.71 -6.73
C ALA A 86 -2.42 7.53 -7.01
N ALA A 87 -1.13 7.77 -6.94
CA ALA A 87 -0.16 6.70 -7.15
C ALA A 87 -0.26 5.64 -6.07
N PHE A 88 -0.48 6.08 -4.83
CA PHE A 88 -0.62 5.17 -3.71
C PHE A 88 -1.85 4.27 -3.92
N ALA A 89 -2.97 4.89 -4.26
CA ALA A 89 -4.21 4.13 -4.47
C ALA A 89 -4.07 3.15 -5.62
N ARG A 90 -3.44 3.59 -6.71
CA ARG A 90 -3.26 2.71 -7.85
C ARG A 90 -2.35 1.54 -7.50
N HIS A 91 -1.31 1.80 -6.70
CA HIS A 91 -0.40 0.73 -6.32
C HIS A 91 -1.11 -0.30 -5.45
N LEU A 92 -1.91 0.15 -4.49
CA LEU A 92 -2.67 -0.79 -3.66
C LEU A 92 -3.71 -1.55 -4.47
N LEU A 93 -4.31 -0.90 -5.45
CA LEU A 93 -5.28 -1.56 -6.30
C LEU A 93 -4.65 -2.77 -6.99
N MET A 94 -3.40 -2.65 -7.39
CA MET A 94 -2.68 -3.72 -8.04
C MET A 94 -2.66 -4.98 -7.17
N TYR A 95 -2.43 -4.80 -5.87
CA TYR A 95 -2.41 -5.93 -4.95
C TYR A 95 -3.80 -6.40 -4.57
N TYR A 96 -4.70 -5.45 -4.28
CA TYR A 96 -5.98 -5.80 -3.71
C TYR A 96 -6.99 -6.26 -4.76
N GLU A 97 -6.90 -5.69 -5.96
CA GLU A 97 -7.84 -6.01 -7.03
C GLU A 97 -7.06 -6.16 -8.33
N PRO A 98 -6.28 -7.23 -8.44
CA PRO A 98 -5.39 -7.36 -9.60
C PRO A 98 -6.12 -7.40 -10.93
N GLU A 99 -7.30 -8.00 -10.96
CA GLU A 99 -8.04 -8.05 -12.21
C GLU A 99 -8.55 -6.67 -12.62
N LEU A 100 -9.08 -5.92 -11.65
CA LEU A 100 -9.54 -4.58 -11.93
C LEU A 100 -8.36 -3.69 -12.34
N TYR A 101 -7.23 -3.84 -11.67
CA TYR A 101 -6.05 -3.09 -12.03
C TYR A 101 -5.66 -3.38 -13.47
N ARG A 102 -5.69 -4.65 -13.86
CA ARG A 102 -5.36 -5.04 -15.23
C ARG A 102 -6.33 -4.41 -16.24
N LEU A 103 -7.60 -4.42 -15.91
CA LEU A 103 -8.59 -3.86 -16.80
C LEU A 103 -8.42 -2.36 -17.01
N LEU A 104 -8.04 -1.66 -15.94
CA LEU A 104 -7.89 -0.22 -16.02
C LEU A 104 -6.56 0.23 -16.58
N PHE A 105 -5.47 -0.50 -16.26
CA PHE A 105 -4.13 -0.04 -16.59
C PHE A 105 -3.28 -1.10 -17.28
N GLY A 106 -3.79 -2.29 -17.40
CA GLY A 106 -2.94 -3.42 -17.68
C GLY A 106 -2.33 -3.51 -19.04
N ALA A 107 -2.87 -2.77 -19.97
CA ALA A 107 -2.37 -2.87 -21.32
C ALA A 107 -0.90 -2.59 -21.38
N GLU A 108 -0.46 -1.68 -20.58
CA GLU A 108 0.91 -1.31 -20.63
C GLU A 108 1.78 -2.33 -19.98
N SER A 109 1.20 -3.26 -19.30
CA SER A 109 2.05 -4.20 -18.65
C SER A 109 2.71 -5.13 -19.62
N LYS A 110 2.40 -5.04 -20.87
CA LYS A 110 3.08 -5.84 -21.80
C LYS A 110 4.44 -5.53 -21.99
#